data_78ef300e474fec39a29f0c1b2db4345e
#
_entry.id   78ef300e474fec39a29f0c1b2db4345e
#
_cell.length_a   1.000
_cell.length_b   1.000
_cell.length_c   1.000
_cell.angle_alpha   90.00
_cell.angle_beta   90.00
_cell.angle_gamma   90.00
#
_symmetry.space_group_name_H-M   'P 1'
#
loop_
_entity.id
_entity.type
_entity.pdbx_description
1 polymer ?
#
loop_
_entity_poly.entity_id
_entity_poly.type
_entity_poly.pdbx_seq_one_letter_code
_entity_poly.pdbx_strand_id
1 'polypeptide(L)'
;MNDFLQKTKLIIQDSILRKRILFVFFALVIFRFLANIPIPAAGGARLDELLAGNQALGFLNVITGGGLSAVSIVMLGVGPYITASIIMQLLTMMSAKLKALYHDEGEMGKKKFTQYSRLLAVPLALAQGFGLLFYLKSQGVIGSLAGFDFLVNIIIVAAGSILLMWIGELISEFGIGNGVSLIIFAGIVASLPATTSQLLYTFDVSQLPVYIGGILAAIAIIAGVVIVTEAERPIPITYAKRVRGMKVYGGVSTYLPLRVNQAGVIPIIFALSILIFPQVLLNFLGGVGNSVVSGVAKAVGGFLSNTWVNSIFYFVLVFLFTYFYTAVTFDPDSIATNLQKGGAFIPGVRPGASTSLHISKILTRITLVGATFLGVIAVLPLIMKTITGITALAVGGTALLIVVSVVLDLIKKVDAQISMREY
;
A
#
# COMPACT_ATOMS: atom_id res chain seq x y z
N MET A 1 30.81 -2.13 -5.77
CA MET A 1 30.53 -3.26 -6.70
C MET A 1 30.85 -4.62 -6.06
N ASN A 2 31.96 -4.75 -5.31
CA ASN A 2 32.28 -6.01 -4.60
C ASN A 2 31.26 -6.41 -3.53
N ASP A 3 30.70 -5.45 -2.81
CA ASP A 3 29.74 -5.68 -1.73
C ASP A 3 28.39 -6.26 -2.24
N PHE A 4 27.91 -5.75 -3.39
CA PHE A 4 26.71 -6.26 -4.04
C PHE A 4 26.88 -7.69 -4.55
N LEU A 5 28.05 -7.99 -5.16
CA LEU A 5 28.36 -9.34 -5.64
C LEU A 5 28.53 -10.33 -4.48
N GLN A 6 29.12 -9.91 -3.35
CA GLN A 6 29.23 -10.73 -2.16
C GLN A 6 27.84 -11.02 -1.56
N LYS A 7 26.99 -10.01 -1.40
CA LYS A 7 25.60 -10.19 -0.92
C LYS A 7 24.80 -11.12 -1.84
N THR A 8 24.90 -10.97 -3.15
CA THR A 8 24.23 -11.84 -4.11
C THR A 8 24.72 -13.29 -4.01
N LYS A 9 26.01 -13.48 -3.83
CA LYS A 9 26.61 -14.82 -3.61
C LYS A 9 26.10 -15.45 -2.31
N LEU A 10 26.02 -14.70 -1.22
CA LEU A 10 25.48 -15.16 0.07
C LEU A 10 24.00 -15.56 -0.05
N ILE A 11 23.18 -14.76 -0.78
CA ILE A 11 21.78 -15.09 -1.05
C ILE A 11 21.64 -16.43 -1.79
N ILE A 12 22.47 -16.67 -2.79
CA ILE A 12 22.43 -17.91 -3.60
C ILE A 12 22.91 -19.11 -2.80
N GLN A 13 23.91 -18.93 -1.94
CA GLN A 13 24.47 -20.00 -1.10
C GLN A 13 23.56 -20.41 0.04
N ASP A 14 22.74 -19.49 0.59
CA ASP A 14 21.82 -19.80 1.66
C ASP A 14 20.57 -20.55 1.14
N SER A 15 20.47 -21.83 1.47
CA SER A 15 19.37 -22.70 1.07
C SER A 15 18.00 -22.22 1.56
N ILE A 16 17.93 -21.59 2.76
CA ILE A 16 16.66 -21.13 3.34
C ILE A 16 16.20 -19.86 2.64
N LEU A 17 17.10 -18.90 2.47
CA LEU A 17 16.80 -17.63 1.82
C LEU A 17 16.41 -17.85 0.35
N ARG A 18 17.13 -18.74 -0.34
CA ARG A 18 16.81 -19.15 -1.71
C ARG A 18 15.41 -19.77 -1.83
N LYS A 19 15.03 -20.69 -0.91
CA LYS A 19 13.69 -21.28 -0.89
C LYS A 19 12.60 -20.23 -0.69
N ARG A 20 12.81 -19.25 0.20
CA ARG A 20 11.87 -18.15 0.45
C ARG A 20 11.70 -17.24 -0.78
N ILE A 21 12.80 -16.90 -1.46
CA ILE A 21 12.77 -16.09 -2.69
C ILE A 21 12.05 -16.84 -3.81
N LEU A 22 12.35 -18.13 -3.99
CA LEU A 22 11.68 -18.97 -4.98
C LEU A 22 10.19 -19.10 -4.70
N PHE A 23 9.80 -19.26 -3.43
CA PHE A 23 8.39 -19.29 -3.03
C PHE A 23 7.65 -18.00 -3.41
N VAL A 24 8.25 -16.83 -3.12
CA VAL A 24 7.69 -15.53 -3.53
C VAL A 24 7.55 -15.47 -5.04
N PHE A 25 8.59 -15.84 -5.79
CA PHE A 25 8.56 -15.84 -7.25
C PHE A 25 7.41 -16.70 -7.80
N PHE A 26 7.27 -17.95 -7.34
CA PHE A 26 6.18 -18.83 -7.74
C PHE A 26 4.80 -18.29 -7.40
N ALA A 27 4.64 -17.71 -6.21
CA ALA A 27 3.38 -17.09 -5.81
C ALA A 27 2.99 -15.91 -6.73
N LEU A 28 3.97 -15.09 -7.13
CA LEU A 28 3.76 -13.97 -8.08
C LEU A 28 3.44 -14.50 -9.50
N VAL A 29 4.04 -15.59 -9.94
CA VAL A 29 3.69 -16.25 -11.22
C VAL A 29 2.24 -16.75 -11.19
N ILE A 30 1.81 -17.37 -10.08
CA ILE A 30 0.41 -17.81 -9.92
C ILE A 30 -0.53 -16.60 -9.97
N PHE A 31 -0.21 -15.52 -9.24
CA PHE A 31 -0.98 -14.28 -9.30
C PHE A 31 -1.11 -13.77 -10.74
N ARG A 32 -0.01 -13.74 -11.49
CA ARG A 32 -0.02 -13.26 -12.88
C ARG A 32 -0.85 -14.15 -13.79
N PHE A 33 -0.82 -15.46 -13.58
CA PHE A 33 -1.66 -16.40 -14.29
C PHE A 33 -3.14 -16.15 -14.01
N LEU A 34 -3.54 -16.00 -12.74
CA LEU A 34 -4.91 -15.72 -12.34
C LEU A 34 -5.43 -14.38 -12.89
N ALA A 35 -4.57 -13.36 -13.01
CA ALA A 35 -4.93 -12.06 -13.55
C ALA A 35 -5.31 -12.07 -15.04
N ASN A 36 -4.98 -13.13 -15.76
CA ASN A 36 -5.32 -13.31 -17.18
C ASN A 36 -6.51 -14.26 -17.42
N ILE A 37 -7.09 -14.87 -16.38
CA ILE A 37 -8.25 -15.75 -16.52
C ILE A 37 -9.51 -14.88 -16.50
N PRO A 38 -10.24 -14.71 -17.64
CA PRO A 38 -11.43 -13.89 -17.67
C PRO A 38 -12.60 -14.56 -16.91
N ILE A 39 -13.53 -13.75 -16.39
CA ILE A 39 -14.79 -14.28 -15.86
C ILE A 39 -15.69 -14.77 -17.00
N PRO A 40 -16.65 -15.68 -16.74
CA PRO A 40 -17.57 -16.18 -17.77
C PRO A 40 -18.38 -15.08 -18.48
N ALA A 41 -18.60 -13.97 -17.81
CA ALA A 41 -19.35 -12.82 -18.34
C ALA A 41 -18.52 -11.85 -19.18
N ALA A 42 -17.22 -12.07 -19.37
CA ALA A 42 -16.34 -11.18 -20.10
C ALA A 42 -16.70 -11.13 -21.59
N GLY A 43 -17.48 -10.16 -21.97
CA GLY A 43 -17.79 -9.84 -23.36
C GLY A 43 -16.75 -8.87 -23.95
N GLY A 44 -15.67 -9.38 -24.44
CA GLY A 44 -14.44 -8.82 -24.99
C GLY A 44 -14.38 -7.47 -25.71
N ALA A 45 -15.10 -6.42 -25.32
CA ALA A 45 -15.01 -5.17 -26.06
C ALA A 45 -15.02 -3.91 -25.17
N ARG A 46 -14.09 -3.01 -25.36
CA ARG A 46 -14.09 -1.58 -24.93
C ARG A 46 -13.71 -1.26 -23.49
N LEU A 47 -13.07 -2.14 -22.74
CA LEU A 47 -12.62 -1.80 -21.40
C LEU A 47 -11.47 -0.79 -21.43
N ASP A 48 -10.62 -0.83 -22.43
CA ASP A 48 -9.48 0.09 -22.57
C ASP A 48 -9.91 1.55 -22.70
N GLU A 49 -11.00 1.83 -23.43
CA GLU A 49 -11.55 3.18 -23.53
C GLU A 49 -12.11 3.68 -22.20
N LEU A 50 -12.82 2.82 -21.46
CA LEU A 50 -13.34 3.15 -20.13
C LEU A 50 -12.23 3.36 -19.09
N LEU A 51 -11.17 2.57 -19.16
CA LEU A 51 -10.00 2.72 -18.31
C LEU A 51 -9.24 4.02 -18.61
N ALA A 52 -9.11 4.38 -19.87
CA ALA A 52 -8.49 5.64 -20.28
C ALA A 52 -9.32 6.87 -19.85
N GLY A 53 -10.64 6.76 -19.88
CA GLY A 53 -11.56 7.83 -19.47
C GLY A 53 -11.72 7.99 -17.95
N ASN A 54 -11.46 6.94 -17.16
CA ASN A 54 -11.64 6.95 -15.72
C ASN A 54 -10.35 6.63 -14.97
N GLN A 55 -9.76 7.68 -14.36
CA GLN A 55 -8.48 7.59 -13.67
C GLN A 55 -8.48 6.58 -12.49
N ALA A 56 -9.60 6.49 -11.75
CA ALA A 56 -9.72 5.56 -10.63
C ALA A 56 -9.68 4.10 -11.11
N LEU A 57 -10.40 3.79 -12.19
CA LEU A 57 -10.38 2.46 -12.80
C LEU A 57 -9.02 2.14 -13.42
N GLY A 58 -8.37 3.12 -14.08
CA GLY A 58 -7.03 2.96 -14.60
C GLY A 58 -6.02 2.61 -13.51
N PHE A 59 -6.09 3.30 -12.37
CA PHE A 59 -5.24 2.99 -11.22
C PHE A 59 -5.56 1.63 -10.60
N LEU A 60 -6.84 1.29 -10.45
CA LEU A 60 -7.27 -0.03 -10.00
C LEU A 60 -6.72 -1.13 -10.92
N ASN A 61 -6.77 -0.92 -12.24
CA ASN A 61 -6.23 -1.86 -13.23
C ASN A 61 -4.72 -2.07 -13.05
N VAL A 62 -3.97 -1.01 -12.76
CA VAL A 62 -2.52 -1.12 -12.51
C VAL A 62 -2.23 -1.91 -11.24
N ILE A 63 -2.94 -1.65 -10.13
CA ILE A 63 -2.77 -2.39 -8.87
C ILE A 63 -3.12 -3.87 -9.02
N THR A 64 -4.14 -4.19 -9.83
CA THR A 64 -4.56 -5.57 -10.08
C THR A 64 -3.72 -6.27 -11.16
N GLY A 65 -2.68 -5.61 -11.67
CA GLY A 65 -1.80 -6.16 -12.69
C GLY A 65 -2.45 -6.39 -14.05
N GLY A 66 -3.38 -5.52 -14.46
CA GLY A 66 -4.16 -5.67 -15.67
C GLY A 66 -5.37 -6.59 -15.52
N GLY A 67 -5.65 -7.07 -14.30
CA GLY A 67 -6.79 -7.97 -14.03
C GLY A 67 -8.14 -7.33 -14.34
N LEU A 68 -8.26 -6.01 -14.24
CA LEU A 68 -9.48 -5.31 -14.60
C LEU A 68 -9.64 -5.20 -16.12
N SER A 69 -8.59 -4.89 -16.88
CA SER A 69 -8.65 -4.83 -18.36
C SER A 69 -8.99 -6.18 -18.98
N ALA A 70 -8.52 -7.26 -18.38
CA ALA A 70 -8.85 -8.63 -18.76
C ALA A 70 -10.22 -9.11 -18.22
N VAL A 71 -10.94 -8.29 -17.44
CA VAL A 71 -12.16 -8.69 -16.70
C VAL A 71 -11.95 -10.03 -16.00
N SER A 72 -10.83 -10.14 -15.29
CA SER A 72 -10.38 -11.40 -14.73
C SER A 72 -11.10 -11.79 -13.44
N ILE A 73 -10.98 -13.05 -13.04
CA ILE A 73 -11.49 -13.56 -11.76
C ILE A 73 -10.90 -12.80 -10.55
N VAL A 74 -9.73 -12.17 -10.71
CA VAL A 74 -9.05 -11.39 -9.68
C VAL A 74 -9.10 -9.87 -9.94
N MET A 75 -10.08 -9.38 -10.68
CA MET A 75 -10.19 -7.96 -11.07
C MET A 75 -10.32 -6.99 -9.89
N LEU A 76 -10.77 -7.44 -8.70
CA LEU A 76 -10.77 -6.62 -7.47
C LEU A 76 -9.38 -6.58 -6.80
N GLY A 77 -8.48 -7.47 -7.18
CA GLY A 77 -7.17 -7.59 -6.54
C GLY A 77 -7.28 -7.88 -5.05
N VAL A 78 -6.36 -7.31 -4.29
CA VAL A 78 -6.34 -7.35 -2.81
C VAL A 78 -7.11 -6.18 -2.16
N GLY A 79 -7.83 -5.37 -2.95
CA GLY A 79 -8.57 -4.18 -2.50
C GLY A 79 -9.50 -4.43 -1.32
N PRO A 80 -10.40 -5.42 -1.37
CA PRO A 80 -11.31 -5.72 -0.27
C PRO A 80 -10.62 -6.04 1.06
N TYR A 81 -9.49 -6.76 1.01
CA TYR A 81 -8.69 -7.07 2.20
C TYR A 81 -7.99 -5.82 2.77
N ILE A 82 -7.46 -4.96 1.90
CA ILE A 82 -6.87 -3.69 2.32
C ILE A 82 -7.93 -2.84 3.03
N THR A 83 -9.12 -2.69 2.43
CA THR A 83 -10.23 -1.95 3.02
C THR A 83 -10.65 -2.55 4.37
N ALA A 84 -10.74 -3.88 4.48
CA ALA A 84 -11.04 -4.56 5.74
C ALA A 84 -9.98 -4.29 6.81
N SER A 85 -8.70 -4.34 6.44
CA SER A 85 -7.59 -4.05 7.36
C SER A 85 -7.62 -2.60 7.85
N ILE A 86 -7.96 -1.64 6.97
CA ILE A 86 -8.13 -0.23 7.35
C ILE A 86 -9.25 -0.08 8.36
N ILE A 87 -10.43 -0.64 8.07
CA ILE A 87 -11.59 -0.58 8.97
C ILE A 87 -11.23 -1.18 10.33
N MET A 88 -10.58 -2.32 10.37
CA MET A 88 -10.16 -2.96 11.62
C MET A 88 -9.16 -2.09 12.40
N GLN A 89 -8.20 -1.46 11.73
CA GLN A 89 -7.26 -0.54 12.37
C GLN A 89 -7.94 0.73 12.90
N LEU A 90 -8.90 1.30 12.16
CA LEU A 90 -9.72 2.42 12.65
C LEU A 90 -10.51 2.02 13.90
N LEU A 91 -11.06 0.82 13.92
CA LEU A 91 -11.79 0.29 15.07
C LEU A 91 -10.91 0.11 16.31
N THR A 92 -9.58 -0.09 16.19
CA THR A 92 -8.69 -0.11 17.37
C THR A 92 -8.67 1.22 18.11
N MET A 93 -8.87 2.34 17.43
CA MET A 93 -8.94 3.65 18.09
C MET A 93 -10.28 3.89 18.80
N MET A 94 -11.35 3.24 18.31
CA MET A 94 -12.69 3.40 18.87
C MET A 94 -12.99 2.40 19.98
N SER A 95 -12.30 1.26 20.00
CA SER A 95 -12.55 0.16 20.93
C SER A 95 -11.31 -0.21 21.75
N ALA A 96 -11.36 0.01 23.07
CA ALA A 96 -10.29 -0.37 23.98
C ALA A 96 -9.98 -1.88 23.93
N LYS A 97 -11.01 -2.73 23.69
CA LYS A 97 -10.82 -4.18 23.56
C LYS A 97 -9.99 -4.55 22.32
N LEU A 98 -10.26 -3.91 21.16
CA LEU A 98 -9.50 -4.15 19.94
C LEU A 98 -8.09 -3.56 20.04
N LYS A 99 -7.92 -2.43 20.75
CA LYS A 99 -6.60 -1.87 21.02
C LYS A 99 -5.77 -2.84 21.88
N ALA A 100 -6.32 -3.36 22.96
CA ALA A 100 -5.66 -4.35 23.80
C ALA A 100 -5.30 -5.64 23.03
N LEU A 101 -6.23 -6.13 22.19
CA LEU A 101 -6.00 -7.29 21.33
C LEU A 101 -4.79 -7.07 20.39
N TYR A 102 -4.65 -5.88 19.82
CA TYR A 102 -3.59 -5.57 18.85
C TYR A 102 -2.23 -5.29 19.51
N HIS A 103 -2.20 -4.61 20.69
CA HIS A 103 -0.97 -4.16 21.34
C HIS A 103 -0.55 -5.02 22.53
N ASP A 104 -1.49 -5.49 23.36
CA ASP A 104 -1.19 -6.06 24.66
C ASP A 104 -1.16 -7.60 24.64
N GLU A 105 -1.96 -8.26 23.79
CA GLU A 105 -2.01 -9.73 23.70
C GLU A 105 -0.89 -10.37 22.86
N GLY A 106 0.09 -9.60 22.40
CA GLY A 106 1.25 -10.09 21.65
C GLY A 106 0.90 -10.78 20.32
N GLU A 107 1.63 -11.84 19.96
CA GLU A 107 1.44 -12.56 18.68
C GLU A 107 0.07 -13.23 18.54
N MET A 108 -0.50 -13.73 19.65
CA MET A 108 -1.83 -14.35 19.65
C MET A 108 -2.93 -13.35 19.33
N GLY A 109 -2.84 -12.16 19.90
CA GLY A 109 -3.78 -11.07 19.64
C GLY A 109 -3.71 -10.58 18.19
N LYS A 110 -2.50 -10.40 17.66
CA LYS A 110 -2.30 -10.04 16.24
C LYS A 110 -2.88 -11.07 15.29
N LYS A 111 -2.73 -12.37 15.57
CA LYS A 111 -3.36 -13.44 14.76
C LYS A 111 -4.88 -13.36 14.77
N LYS A 112 -5.51 -13.15 15.94
CA LYS A 112 -6.97 -12.95 16.03
C LYS A 112 -7.41 -11.70 15.29
N PHE A 113 -6.67 -10.60 15.41
CA PHE A 113 -6.95 -9.36 14.70
C PHE A 113 -6.93 -9.55 13.18
N THR A 114 -5.95 -10.28 12.65
CA THR A 114 -5.86 -10.65 11.25
C THR A 114 -7.04 -11.53 10.82
N GLN A 115 -7.48 -12.49 11.67
CA GLN A 115 -8.66 -13.30 11.39
C GLN A 115 -9.94 -12.45 11.26
N TYR A 116 -10.14 -11.46 12.13
CA TYR A 116 -11.28 -10.53 12.00
C TYR A 116 -11.20 -9.70 10.71
N SER A 117 -10.01 -9.25 10.32
CA SER A 117 -9.80 -8.57 9.03
C SER A 117 -10.16 -9.46 7.84
N ARG A 118 -9.80 -10.76 7.88
CA ARG A 118 -10.18 -11.74 6.85
C ARG A 118 -11.69 -11.94 6.75
N LEU A 119 -12.35 -12.11 7.90
CA LEU A 119 -13.80 -12.27 7.94
C LEU A 119 -14.53 -11.04 7.38
N LEU A 120 -14.04 -9.84 7.70
CA LEU A 120 -14.59 -8.59 7.18
C LEU A 120 -14.31 -8.40 5.67
N ALA A 121 -13.22 -8.95 5.17
CA ALA A 121 -12.88 -8.88 3.75
C ALA A 121 -13.90 -9.61 2.86
N VAL A 122 -14.56 -10.67 3.35
CA VAL A 122 -15.53 -11.45 2.57
C VAL A 122 -16.77 -10.62 2.17
N PRO A 123 -17.53 -10.02 3.11
CA PRO A 123 -18.68 -9.19 2.75
C PRO A 123 -18.27 -7.94 1.94
N LEU A 124 -17.08 -7.38 2.19
CA LEU A 124 -16.56 -6.28 1.39
C LEU A 124 -16.22 -6.70 -0.04
N ALA A 125 -15.66 -7.89 -0.24
CA ALA A 125 -15.39 -8.43 -1.58
C ALA A 125 -16.69 -8.66 -2.36
N LEU A 126 -17.74 -9.16 -1.72
CA LEU A 126 -19.05 -9.32 -2.34
C LEU A 126 -19.68 -7.96 -2.70
N ALA A 127 -19.64 -6.98 -1.78
CA ALA A 127 -20.19 -5.65 -2.01
C ALA A 127 -19.43 -4.90 -3.12
N GLN A 128 -18.09 -4.93 -3.10
CA GLN A 128 -17.26 -4.27 -4.12
C GLN A 128 -17.37 -5.01 -5.47
N GLY A 129 -17.45 -6.34 -5.48
CA GLY A 129 -17.69 -7.16 -6.66
C GLY A 129 -19.03 -6.84 -7.31
N PHE A 130 -20.10 -6.77 -6.50
CA PHE A 130 -21.41 -6.35 -6.97
C PHE A 130 -21.37 -4.96 -7.60
N GLY A 131 -20.79 -3.96 -6.89
CA GLY A 131 -20.73 -2.59 -7.38
C GLY A 131 -19.93 -2.47 -8.68
N LEU A 132 -18.78 -3.14 -8.79
CA LEU A 132 -17.95 -3.11 -9.98
C LEU A 132 -18.62 -3.80 -11.18
N LEU A 133 -19.16 -5.00 -11.00
CA LEU A 133 -19.88 -5.73 -12.06
C LEU A 133 -21.13 -4.98 -12.53
N PHE A 134 -21.87 -4.36 -11.60
CA PHE A 134 -23.01 -3.53 -11.94
C PHE A 134 -22.60 -2.31 -12.77
N TYR A 135 -21.50 -1.66 -12.38
CA TYR A 135 -20.93 -0.54 -13.14
C TYR A 135 -20.51 -0.99 -14.56
N LEU A 136 -19.77 -2.09 -14.70
CA LEU A 136 -19.35 -2.62 -16.00
C LEU A 136 -20.56 -3.02 -16.88
N LYS A 137 -21.61 -3.55 -16.27
CA LYS A 137 -22.90 -3.83 -16.96
C LYS A 137 -23.57 -2.54 -17.45
N SER A 138 -23.61 -1.48 -16.62
CA SER A 138 -24.20 -0.20 -17.00
C SER A 138 -23.44 0.51 -18.14
N GLN A 139 -22.15 0.24 -18.28
CA GLN A 139 -21.30 0.74 -19.37
C GLN A 139 -21.34 -0.15 -20.63
N GLY A 140 -22.11 -1.23 -20.62
CA GLY A 140 -22.26 -2.15 -21.75
C GLY A 140 -21.02 -3.02 -22.04
N VAL A 141 -20.07 -3.10 -21.09
CA VAL A 141 -18.87 -3.95 -21.18
C VAL A 141 -19.23 -5.41 -21.00
N ILE A 142 -20.12 -5.67 -20.06
CA ILE A 142 -20.65 -6.99 -19.77
C ILE A 142 -22.06 -7.07 -20.35
N GLY A 143 -22.33 -8.13 -21.12
CA GLY A 143 -23.65 -8.36 -21.71
C GLY A 143 -24.78 -8.45 -20.67
N SER A 144 -26.01 -8.50 -21.14
CA SER A 144 -27.19 -8.65 -20.28
C SER A 144 -27.16 -10.03 -19.59
N LEU A 145 -26.65 -10.09 -18.37
CA LEU A 145 -26.63 -11.30 -17.56
C LEU A 145 -28.00 -11.55 -16.91
N ALA A 146 -28.46 -12.80 -16.91
CA ALA A 146 -29.58 -13.22 -16.07
C ALA A 146 -29.21 -13.07 -14.57
N GLY A 147 -30.20 -12.94 -13.70
CA GLY A 147 -29.95 -12.69 -12.28
C GLY A 147 -29.05 -13.73 -11.61
N PHE A 148 -29.18 -15.00 -12.00
CA PHE A 148 -28.37 -16.07 -11.48
C PHE A 148 -26.91 -15.99 -11.98
N ASP A 149 -26.69 -15.72 -13.26
CA ASP A 149 -25.35 -15.58 -13.84
C ASP A 149 -24.62 -14.38 -13.25
N PHE A 150 -25.33 -13.28 -12.97
CA PHE A 150 -24.78 -12.12 -12.31
C PHE A 150 -24.28 -12.45 -10.89
N LEU A 151 -25.09 -13.21 -10.12
CA LEU A 151 -24.72 -13.66 -8.78
C LEU A 151 -23.49 -14.59 -8.82
N VAL A 152 -23.44 -15.52 -9.75
CA VAL A 152 -22.29 -16.43 -9.94
C VAL A 152 -21.02 -15.64 -10.22
N ASN A 153 -21.05 -14.63 -11.09
CA ASN A 153 -19.89 -13.78 -11.37
C ASN A 153 -19.44 -12.96 -10.17
N ILE A 154 -20.36 -12.47 -9.32
CA ILE A 154 -20.00 -11.79 -8.05
C ILE A 154 -19.24 -12.76 -7.15
N ILE A 155 -19.73 -13.97 -6.99
CA ILE A 155 -19.07 -15.00 -6.15
C ILE A 155 -17.68 -15.35 -6.69
N ILE A 156 -17.55 -15.51 -8.01
CA ILE A 156 -16.24 -15.80 -8.65
C ILE A 156 -15.23 -14.70 -8.38
N VAL A 157 -15.63 -13.43 -8.57
CA VAL A 157 -14.75 -12.27 -8.35
C VAL A 157 -14.38 -12.11 -6.88
N ALA A 158 -15.34 -12.31 -5.98
CA ALA A 158 -15.08 -12.29 -4.54
C ALA A 158 -14.13 -13.43 -4.13
N ALA A 159 -14.34 -14.62 -4.63
CA ALA A 159 -13.47 -15.78 -4.38
C ALA A 159 -12.05 -15.55 -4.91
N GLY A 160 -11.90 -14.93 -6.08
CA GLY A 160 -10.61 -14.53 -6.64
C GLY A 160 -9.86 -13.54 -5.75
N SER A 161 -10.56 -12.54 -5.21
CA SER A 161 -9.96 -11.58 -4.27
C SER A 161 -9.53 -12.23 -2.96
N ILE A 162 -10.34 -13.14 -2.42
CA ILE A 162 -10.01 -13.90 -1.20
C ILE A 162 -8.81 -14.83 -1.46
N LEU A 163 -8.73 -15.45 -2.63
CA LEU A 163 -7.59 -16.26 -3.03
C LEU A 163 -6.30 -15.41 -3.07
N LEU A 164 -6.35 -14.21 -3.64
CA LEU A 164 -5.20 -13.30 -3.65
C LEU A 164 -4.79 -12.86 -2.24
N MET A 165 -5.76 -12.57 -1.38
CA MET A 165 -5.50 -12.30 0.03
C MET A 165 -4.72 -13.47 0.66
N TRP A 166 -5.18 -14.69 0.44
CA TRP A 166 -4.53 -15.89 0.98
C TRP A 166 -3.12 -16.09 0.42
N ILE A 167 -2.91 -15.90 -0.88
CA ILE A 167 -1.57 -15.92 -1.49
C ILE A 167 -0.67 -14.86 -0.85
N GLY A 168 -1.17 -13.65 -0.61
CA GLY A 168 -0.43 -12.57 0.06
C GLY A 168 -0.01 -12.93 1.49
N GLU A 169 -0.87 -13.62 2.22
CA GLU A 169 -0.55 -14.10 3.57
C GLU A 169 0.49 -15.22 3.56
N LEU A 170 0.36 -16.17 2.63
CA LEU A 170 1.37 -17.23 2.44
C LEU A 170 2.74 -16.64 2.10
N ILE A 171 2.79 -15.60 1.25
CA ILE A 171 4.04 -14.89 0.97
C ILE A 171 4.60 -14.24 2.24
N SER A 172 3.75 -13.65 3.09
CA SER A 172 4.19 -13.01 4.33
C SER A 172 4.69 -14.02 5.36
N GLU A 173 4.14 -15.23 5.40
CA GLU A 173 4.49 -16.29 6.35
C GLU A 173 5.72 -17.09 5.91
N PHE A 174 5.75 -17.54 4.67
CA PHE A 174 6.80 -18.43 4.15
C PHE A 174 7.84 -17.72 3.26
N GLY A 175 7.55 -16.52 2.82
CA GLY A 175 8.43 -15.74 1.94
C GLY A 175 9.27 -14.69 2.68
N ILE A 176 9.48 -13.56 2.00
CA ILE A 176 10.20 -12.39 2.52
C ILE A 176 9.33 -11.16 2.27
N GLY A 177 9.14 -10.36 3.31
CA GLY A 177 8.44 -9.10 3.17
C GLY A 177 6.93 -9.18 3.46
N ASN A 178 6.20 -8.14 3.04
CA ASN A 178 4.76 -8.09 3.12
C ASN A 178 4.15 -8.59 1.80
N GLY A 179 3.47 -9.75 1.83
CA GLY A 179 2.97 -10.38 0.62
C GLY A 179 1.92 -9.56 -0.12
N VAL A 180 1.06 -8.83 0.59
CA VAL A 180 0.07 -7.94 -0.06
C VAL A 180 0.77 -6.83 -0.83
N SER A 181 1.78 -6.19 -0.23
CA SER A 181 2.59 -5.17 -0.91
C SER A 181 3.34 -5.74 -2.11
N LEU A 182 3.82 -6.99 -2.03
CA LEU A 182 4.51 -7.66 -3.14
C LEU A 182 3.55 -8.02 -4.29
N ILE A 183 2.29 -8.40 -4.00
CA ILE A 183 1.27 -8.60 -5.04
C ILE A 183 0.97 -7.29 -5.77
N ILE A 184 0.79 -6.18 -5.03
CA ILE A 184 0.57 -4.86 -5.62
C ILE A 184 1.79 -4.44 -6.47
N PHE A 185 2.99 -4.61 -5.95
CA PHE A 185 4.24 -4.36 -6.67
C PHE A 185 4.31 -5.16 -7.98
N ALA A 186 4.03 -6.46 -7.93
CA ALA A 186 4.03 -7.30 -9.11
C ALA A 186 2.97 -6.88 -10.13
N GLY A 187 1.80 -6.45 -9.68
CA GLY A 187 0.75 -5.87 -10.52
C GLY A 187 1.23 -4.63 -11.27
N ILE A 188 1.87 -3.72 -10.55
CA ILE A 188 2.42 -2.48 -11.12
C ILE A 188 3.52 -2.78 -12.13
N VAL A 189 4.50 -3.60 -11.76
CA VAL A 189 5.62 -3.97 -12.64
C VAL A 189 5.12 -4.68 -13.90
N ALA A 190 4.10 -5.52 -13.79
CA ALA A 190 3.50 -6.22 -14.92
C ALA A 190 2.81 -5.28 -15.94
N SER A 191 2.38 -4.09 -15.52
CA SER A 191 1.77 -3.09 -16.41
C SER A 191 2.82 -2.21 -17.12
N LEU A 192 4.06 -2.14 -16.64
CA LEU A 192 5.11 -1.28 -17.19
C LEU A 192 5.41 -1.54 -18.69
N PRO A 193 5.55 -2.81 -19.15
CA PRO A 193 5.81 -3.05 -20.58
C PRO A 193 4.69 -2.51 -21.49
N ALA A 194 3.43 -2.68 -21.10
CA ALA A 194 2.30 -2.18 -21.86
C ALA A 194 2.27 -0.64 -21.90
N THR A 195 2.49 0.00 -20.76
CA THR A 195 2.57 1.47 -20.67
C THR A 195 3.74 2.02 -21.48
N THR A 196 4.90 1.37 -21.42
CA THR A 196 6.08 1.79 -22.19
C THR A 196 5.86 1.61 -23.69
N SER A 197 5.28 0.51 -24.12
CA SER A 197 4.95 0.31 -25.55
C SER A 197 3.93 1.35 -26.03
N GLN A 198 2.91 1.66 -25.23
CA GLN A 198 1.96 2.71 -25.56
C GLN A 198 2.64 4.07 -25.74
N LEU A 199 3.55 4.45 -24.83
CA LEU A 199 4.32 5.69 -24.93
C LEU A 199 5.21 5.71 -26.21
N LEU A 200 5.80 4.57 -26.60
CA LEU A 200 6.59 4.46 -27.82
C LEU A 200 5.74 4.58 -29.08
N TYR A 201 4.54 3.98 -29.11
CA TYR A 201 3.61 4.09 -30.24
C TYR A 201 3.00 5.49 -30.40
N THR A 202 2.80 6.21 -29.28
CA THR A 202 2.27 7.58 -29.30
C THR A 202 3.37 8.65 -29.31
N PHE A 203 4.63 8.23 -29.52
CA PHE A 203 5.77 9.14 -29.51
C PHE A 203 5.67 10.16 -30.63
N ASP A 204 5.67 11.45 -30.27
CA ASP A 204 5.74 12.58 -31.17
C ASP A 204 6.97 13.44 -30.82
N VAL A 205 7.79 13.74 -31.83
CA VAL A 205 9.00 14.55 -31.66
C VAL A 205 8.68 15.95 -31.13
N SER A 206 7.49 16.47 -31.39
CA SER A 206 7.03 17.76 -30.88
C SER A 206 6.88 17.74 -29.32
N GLN A 207 6.64 16.59 -28.75
CA GLN A 207 6.48 16.40 -27.31
C GLN A 207 7.76 15.94 -26.59
N LEU A 208 8.90 15.87 -27.28
CA LEU A 208 10.18 15.47 -26.71
C LEU A 208 10.56 16.20 -25.41
N PRO A 209 10.36 17.53 -25.26
CA PRO A 209 10.63 18.22 -23.99
C PRO A 209 9.78 17.69 -22.83
N VAL A 210 8.53 17.28 -23.11
CA VAL A 210 7.60 16.73 -22.09
C VAL A 210 8.05 15.35 -21.65
N TYR A 211 8.50 14.49 -22.56
CA TYR A 211 9.04 13.17 -22.22
C TYR A 211 10.34 13.28 -21.39
N ILE A 212 11.26 14.17 -21.79
CA ILE A 212 12.49 14.42 -21.00
C ILE A 212 12.12 14.95 -19.60
N GLY A 213 11.20 15.92 -19.53
CA GLY A 213 10.70 16.45 -18.26
C GLY A 213 10.08 15.36 -17.38
N GLY A 214 9.30 14.43 -17.98
CA GLY A 214 8.70 13.28 -17.28
C GLY A 214 9.76 12.32 -16.71
N ILE A 215 10.81 12.01 -17.47
CA ILE A 215 11.92 11.16 -17.00
C ILE A 215 12.67 11.84 -15.86
N LEU A 216 12.99 13.13 -15.99
CA LEU A 216 13.67 13.88 -14.93
C LEU A 216 12.81 13.96 -13.65
N ALA A 217 11.51 14.17 -13.81
CA ALA A 217 10.58 14.15 -12.68
C ALA A 217 10.53 12.75 -12.02
N ALA A 218 10.50 11.67 -12.79
CA ALA A 218 10.52 10.31 -12.26
C ALA A 218 11.82 10.05 -11.46
N ILE A 219 12.97 10.45 -11.98
CA ILE A 219 14.25 10.35 -11.26
C ILE A 219 14.25 11.18 -9.98
N ALA A 220 13.71 12.40 -10.02
CA ALA A 220 13.60 13.26 -8.85
C ALA A 220 12.68 12.67 -7.78
N ILE A 221 11.54 12.06 -8.19
CA ILE A 221 10.62 11.34 -7.30
C ILE A 221 11.33 10.15 -6.65
N ILE A 222 12.02 9.33 -7.43
CA ILE A 222 12.77 8.17 -6.91
C ILE A 222 13.80 8.63 -5.87
N ALA A 223 14.63 9.62 -6.21
CA ALA A 223 15.64 10.15 -5.32
C ALA A 223 15.00 10.71 -4.03
N GLY A 224 13.92 11.48 -4.14
CA GLY A 224 13.20 12.02 -2.98
C GLY A 224 12.63 10.93 -2.08
N VAL A 225 12.00 9.90 -2.67
CA VAL A 225 11.45 8.75 -1.92
C VAL A 225 12.56 8.01 -1.19
N VAL A 226 13.67 7.74 -1.86
CA VAL A 226 14.83 7.06 -1.24
C VAL A 226 15.36 7.89 -0.06
N ILE A 227 15.61 9.19 -0.26
CA ILE A 227 16.13 10.08 0.79
C ILE A 227 15.21 10.10 2.01
N VAL A 228 13.90 10.29 1.83
CA VAL A 228 12.96 10.40 2.95
C VAL A 228 12.69 9.05 3.62
N THR A 229 12.68 7.95 2.86
CA THR A 229 12.46 6.60 3.42
C THR A 229 13.70 6.11 4.18
N GLU A 230 14.91 6.52 3.76
CA GLU A 230 16.17 6.19 4.43
C GLU A 230 16.51 7.15 5.58
N ALA A 231 15.91 8.35 5.58
CA ALA A 231 16.16 9.34 6.62
C ALA A 231 15.70 8.86 8.00
N GLU A 232 16.63 8.82 8.95
CA GLU A 232 16.41 8.39 10.32
C GLU A 232 16.88 9.46 11.31
N ARG A 233 16.15 9.61 12.41
CA ARG A 233 16.59 10.40 13.56
C ARG A 233 17.00 9.47 14.68
N PRO A 234 18.30 9.26 14.95
CA PRO A 234 18.75 8.45 16.05
C PRO A 234 18.52 9.18 17.38
N ILE A 235 17.87 8.50 18.33
CA ILE A 235 17.75 8.97 19.72
C ILE A 235 18.77 8.19 20.56
N PRO A 236 19.70 8.86 21.27
CA PRO A 236 20.67 8.16 22.09
C PRO A 236 19.99 7.50 23.30
N ILE A 237 20.32 6.24 23.55
CA ILE A 237 19.84 5.44 24.66
C ILE A 237 21.04 4.87 25.40
N THR A 238 21.02 4.95 26.71
CA THR A 238 22.07 4.40 27.57
C THR A 238 21.48 3.36 28.50
N TYR A 239 22.10 2.18 28.56
CA TYR A 239 21.73 1.15 29.53
C TYR A 239 22.42 1.42 30.87
N ALA A 240 21.66 1.23 31.95
CA ALA A 240 22.19 1.39 33.31
C ALA A 240 23.34 0.41 33.58
N LYS A 241 24.43 0.93 34.18
CA LYS A 241 25.54 0.11 34.63
C LYS A 241 25.10 -0.71 35.85
N ARG A 242 25.31 -2.02 35.83
CA ARG A 242 25.14 -2.90 37.01
C ARG A 242 26.51 -3.36 37.47
N VAL A 243 26.85 -3.08 38.72
CA VAL A 243 28.07 -3.57 39.37
C VAL A 243 27.70 -4.82 40.16
N ARG A 244 28.35 -5.95 39.88
CA ARG A 244 28.20 -7.19 40.62
C ARG A 244 29.60 -7.70 41.03
N GLY A 245 29.99 -7.42 42.28
CA GLY A 245 31.33 -7.61 42.75
C GLY A 245 32.31 -6.67 42.04
N MET A 246 33.44 -7.20 41.57
CA MET A 246 34.43 -6.44 40.81
C MET A 246 34.14 -6.33 39.29
N LYS A 247 33.02 -6.87 38.81
CA LYS A 247 32.65 -6.82 37.37
C LYS A 247 31.55 -5.80 37.14
N VAL A 248 31.75 -4.94 36.16
CA VAL A 248 30.77 -3.96 35.69
C VAL A 248 30.09 -4.50 34.43
N TYR A 249 28.77 -4.66 34.48
CA TYR A 249 27.93 -5.09 33.36
C TYR A 249 27.05 -3.94 32.89
N GLY A 250 26.88 -3.77 31.59
CA GLY A 250 26.06 -2.71 30.99
C GLY A 250 26.85 -1.42 30.77
N GLY A 251 26.14 -0.31 30.67
CA GLY A 251 26.72 1.00 30.34
C GLY A 251 27.00 1.18 28.84
N VAL A 252 26.48 0.29 27.98
CA VAL A 252 26.56 0.42 26.54
C VAL A 252 25.58 1.50 26.10
N SER A 253 26.06 2.46 25.32
CA SER A 253 25.23 3.45 24.67
C SER A 253 24.88 2.95 23.27
N THR A 254 23.62 3.01 22.93
CA THR A 254 23.08 2.66 21.60
C THR A 254 22.11 3.74 21.13
N TYR A 255 21.55 3.59 19.95
CA TYR A 255 20.61 4.53 19.39
C TYR A 255 19.28 3.83 19.06
N LEU A 256 18.16 4.53 19.31
CA LEU A 256 16.84 4.16 18.81
C LEU A 256 16.63 4.92 17.49
N PRO A 257 16.69 4.26 16.32
CA PRO A 257 16.45 4.93 15.04
C PRO A 257 14.96 5.19 14.86
N LEU A 258 14.56 6.45 14.72
CA LEU A 258 13.21 6.83 14.32
C LEU A 258 13.25 7.27 12.85
N ARG A 259 12.58 6.53 11.99
CA ARG A 259 12.49 6.86 10.56
C ARG A 259 11.56 8.06 10.33
N VAL A 260 11.89 8.90 9.34
CA VAL A 260 11.03 10.03 8.96
C VAL A 260 9.72 9.53 8.38
N ASN A 261 9.77 8.47 7.57
CA ASN A 261 8.60 7.77 7.08
C ASN A 261 8.43 6.42 7.79
N GLN A 262 7.80 6.43 8.99
CA GLN A 262 7.47 5.22 9.73
C GLN A 262 6.36 4.41 9.07
N ALA A 263 5.45 5.11 8.41
CA ALA A 263 4.23 4.52 7.83
C ALA A 263 4.48 3.83 6.49
N GLY A 264 5.62 4.07 5.83
CA GLY A 264 5.92 3.54 4.50
C GLY A 264 4.93 4.03 3.44
N VAL A 265 4.47 3.15 2.58
CA VAL A 265 3.49 3.43 1.51
C VAL A 265 2.04 3.14 1.91
N ILE A 266 1.81 2.53 3.06
CA ILE A 266 0.48 2.09 3.50
C ILE A 266 -0.52 3.25 3.52
N PRO A 267 -0.20 4.47 4.01
CA PRO A 267 -1.12 5.61 3.99
C PRO A 267 -1.60 6.01 2.59
N ILE A 268 -0.75 5.87 1.59
CA ILE A 268 -1.08 6.19 0.19
C ILE A 268 -2.09 5.18 -0.34
N ILE A 269 -1.86 3.89 -0.08
CA ILE A 269 -2.78 2.81 -0.48
C ILE A 269 -4.14 2.99 0.21
N PHE A 270 -4.14 3.39 1.48
CA PHE A 270 -5.35 3.68 2.26
C PHE A 270 -6.12 4.87 1.68
N ALA A 271 -5.42 5.98 1.43
CA ALA A 271 -6.02 7.16 0.84
C ALA A 271 -6.65 6.87 -0.52
N LEU A 272 -5.97 6.10 -1.37
CA LEU A 272 -6.49 5.66 -2.66
C LEU A 272 -7.73 4.77 -2.52
N SER A 273 -7.70 3.80 -1.61
CA SER A 273 -8.84 2.90 -1.38
C SER A 273 -10.09 3.68 -0.95
N ILE A 274 -9.92 4.66 -0.06
CA ILE A 274 -11.03 5.53 0.39
C ILE A 274 -11.48 6.49 -0.72
N LEU A 275 -10.58 6.94 -1.56
CA LEU A 275 -10.92 7.85 -2.66
C LEU A 275 -11.69 7.15 -3.79
N ILE A 276 -11.34 5.89 -4.08
CA ILE A 276 -11.99 5.08 -5.11
C ILE A 276 -13.40 4.64 -4.67
N PHE A 277 -13.58 4.25 -3.42
CA PHE A 277 -14.83 3.69 -2.93
C PHE A 277 -16.05 4.60 -3.13
N PRO A 278 -16.03 5.90 -2.75
CA PRO A 278 -17.15 6.80 -3.04
C PRO A 278 -17.41 6.99 -4.53
N GLN A 279 -16.39 7.02 -5.37
CA GLN A 279 -16.57 7.16 -6.82
C GLN A 279 -17.31 5.96 -7.41
N VAL A 280 -16.96 4.75 -7.00
CA VAL A 280 -17.65 3.53 -7.42
C VAL A 280 -19.10 3.54 -6.93
N LEU A 281 -19.33 3.94 -5.67
CA LEU A 281 -20.67 4.04 -5.09
C LEU A 281 -21.53 5.10 -5.79
N LEU A 282 -20.99 6.28 -6.08
CA LEU A 282 -21.69 7.36 -6.79
C LEU A 282 -22.02 6.97 -8.23
N ASN A 283 -21.13 6.26 -8.92
CA ASN A 283 -21.40 5.73 -10.24
C ASN A 283 -22.56 4.71 -10.21
N PHE A 284 -22.60 3.86 -9.17
CA PHE A 284 -23.73 2.94 -8.93
C PHE A 284 -25.03 3.70 -8.70
N LEU A 285 -25.05 4.68 -7.78
CA LEU A 285 -26.23 5.47 -7.46
C LEU A 285 -26.68 6.33 -8.64
N GLY A 286 -25.77 6.78 -9.50
CA GLY A 286 -26.09 7.50 -10.73
C GLY A 286 -26.85 6.67 -11.77
N GLY A 287 -26.75 5.34 -11.71
CA GLY A 287 -27.48 4.38 -12.56
C GLY A 287 -28.85 3.96 -12.00
N VAL A 288 -29.19 4.36 -10.77
CA VAL A 288 -30.50 4.04 -10.16
C VAL A 288 -31.59 4.89 -10.80
N GLY A 289 -32.74 4.30 -11.11
CA GLY A 289 -33.85 4.95 -11.82
C GLY A 289 -34.58 6.09 -11.05
N ASN A 290 -34.12 6.41 -9.83
CA ASN A 290 -34.66 7.53 -9.05
C ASN A 290 -33.94 8.83 -9.40
N SER A 291 -34.68 9.81 -9.96
CA SER A 291 -34.13 11.07 -10.46
C SER A 291 -33.41 11.91 -9.38
N VAL A 292 -33.89 11.88 -8.14
CA VAL A 292 -33.28 12.63 -7.02
C VAL A 292 -31.95 12.01 -6.65
N VAL A 293 -31.89 10.68 -6.48
CA VAL A 293 -30.66 9.95 -6.12
C VAL A 293 -29.63 10.09 -7.22
N SER A 294 -30.02 9.90 -8.48
CA SER A 294 -29.12 10.04 -9.62
C SER A 294 -28.63 11.48 -9.80
N GLY A 295 -29.48 12.48 -9.52
CA GLY A 295 -29.12 13.90 -9.55
C GLY A 295 -28.05 14.27 -8.52
N VAL A 296 -28.25 13.85 -7.27
CA VAL A 296 -27.27 14.05 -6.19
C VAL A 296 -25.97 13.30 -6.48
N ALA A 297 -26.06 12.05 -6.92
CA ALA A 297 -24.89 11.23 -7.27
C ALA A 297 -24.07 11.86 -8.40
N LYS A 298 -24.71 12.40 -9.44
CA LYS A 298 -24.03 13.10 -10.55
C LYS A 298 -23.40 14.42 -10.08
N ALA A 299 -24.07 15.20 -9.24
CA ALA A 299 -23.54 16.46 -8.73
C ALA A 299 -22.30 16.23 -7.85
N VAL A 300 -22.36 15.30 -6.89
CA VAL A 300 -21.23 14.95 -6.02
C VAL A 300 -20.12 14.26 -6.81
N GLY A 301 -20.47 13.37 -7.75
CA GLY A 301 -19.51 12.72 -8.65
C GLY A 301 -18.78 13.74 -9.53
N GLY A 302 -19.48 14.73 -10.10
CA GLY A 302 -18.89 15.82 -10.87
C GLY A 302 -17.95 16.70 -10.04
N PHE A 303 -18.27 16.97 -8.78
CA PHE A 303 -17.39 17.69 -7.88
C PHE A 303 -16.10 16.90 -7.57
N LEU A 304 -16.23 15.62 -7.25
CA LEU A 304 -15.09 14.73 -6.98
C LEU A 304 -14.27 14.38 -8.24
N SER A 305 -14.84 14.47 -9.43
CA SER A 305 -14.11 14.24 -10.69
C SER A 305 -13.24 15.43 -11.12
N ASN A 306 -13.44 16.61 -10.49
CA ASN A 306 -12.56 17.75 -10.73
C ASN A 306 -11.15 17.42 -10.24
N THR A 307 -10.16 17.49 -11.14
CA THR A 307 -8.78 17.08 -10.85
C THR A 307 -8.17 17.84 -9.67
N TRP A 308 -8.44 19.14 -9.53
CA TRP A 308 -7.93 19.94 -8.43
C TRP A 308 -8.54 19.56 -7.09
N VAL A 309 -9.86 19.38 -7.04
CA VAL A 309 -10.57 18.92 -5.84
C VAL A 309 -10.08 17.55 -5.41
N ASN A 310 -10.00 16.63 -6.37
CA ASN A 310 -9.50 15.28 -6.14
C ASN A 310 -8.06 15.28 -5.62
N SER A 311 -7.18 16.12 -6.20
CA SER A 311 -5.79 16.26 -5.76
C SER A 311 -5.67 16.79 -4.33
N ILE A 312 -6.43 17.82 -3.98
CA ILE A 312 -6.42 18.39 -2.61
C ILE A 312 -6.97 17.34 -1.62
N PHE A 313 -8.07 16.68 -1.97
CA PHE A 313 -8.66 15.65 -1.11
C PHE A 313 -7.71 14.48 -0.91
N TYR A 314 -7.04 14.05 -1.99
CA TYR A 314 -6.03 13.00 -1.92
C TYR A 314 -4.84 13.38 -1.05
N PHE A 315 -4.32 14.62 -1.19
CA PHE A 315 -3.26 15.15 -0.32
C PHE A 315 -3.66 15.09 1.16
N VAL A 316 -4.85 15.61 1.48
CA VAL A 316 -5.37 15.64 2.86
C VAL A 316 -5.54 14.23 3.42
N LEU A 317 -6.07 13.30 2.63
CA LEU A 317 -6.22 11.90 3.03
C LEU A 317 -4.86 11.25 3.31
N VAL A 318 -3.88 11.37 2.40
CA VAL A 318 -2.53 10.81 2.60
C VAL A 318 -1.89 11.40 3.84
N PHE A 319 -2.00 12.72 4.05
CA PHE A 319 -1.48 13.40 5.23
C PHE A 319 -2.11 12.86 6.53
N LEU A 320 -3.44 12.81 6.59
CA LEU A 320 -4.17 12.30 7.75
C LEU A 320 -3.87 10.82 8.02
N PHE A 321 -3.85 9.99 6.97
CA PHE A 321 -3.54 8.57 7.13
C PHE A 321 -2.09 8.32 7.54
N THR A 322 -1.16 9.18 7.17
CA THR A 322 0.23 9.06 7.63
C THR A 322 0.32 9.30 9.13
N TYR A 323 -0.36 10.32 9.65
CA TYR A 323 -0.46 10.54 11.09
C TYR A 323 -1.19 9.40 11.81
N PHE A 324 -2.33 9.00 11.27
CA PHE A 324 -3.13 7.93 11.81
C PHE A 324 -2.34 6.62 11.91
N TYR A 325 -1.73 6.19 10.81
CA TYR A 325 -0.98 4.93 10.77
C TYR A 325 0.25 4.96 11.68
N THR A 326 0.94 6.09 11.72
CA THR A 326 2.08 6.27 12.64
C THR A 326 1.62 6.14 14.09
N ALA A 327 0.48 6.73 14.47
CA ALA A 327 -0.07 6.64 15.82
C ALA A 327 -0.52 5.22 16.19
N VAL A 328 -1.03 4.46 15.21
CA VAL A 328 -1.44 3.05 15.42
C VAL A 328 -0.23 2.13 15.52
N THR A 329 0.78 2.35 14.70
CA THR A 329 1.93 1.43 14.61
C THR A 329 2.98 1.71 15.70
N PHE A 330 3.12 2.95 16.10
CA PHE A 330 4.13 3.41 17.03
C PHE A 330 3.47 3.92 18.32
N ASP A 331 3.53 3.10 19.37
CA ASP A 331 3.04 3.46 20.71
C ASP A 331 4.20 3.94 21.58
N PRO A 332 4.34 5.28 21.81
CA PRO A 332 5.41 5.84 22.65
C PRO A 332 5.39 5.34 24.10
N ASP A 333 4.20 5.03 24.64
CA ASP A 333 4.05 4.54 26.01
C ASP A 333 4.60 3.13 26.17
N SER A 334 4.31 2.26 25.22
CA SER A 334 4.84 0.90 25.17
C SER A 334 6.36 0.90 25.02
N ILE A 335 6.91 1.77 24.15
CA ILE A 335 8.37 1.92 23.97
C ILE A 335 9.03 2.42 25.24
N ALA A 336 8.49 3.47 25.88
CA ALA A 336 9.03 4.01 27.12
C ALA A 336 9.03 2.97 28.25
N THR A 337 7.95 2.19 28.36
CA THR A 337 7.83 1.10 29.35
C THR A 337 8.84 -0.02 29.07
N ASN A 338 9.04 -0.41 27.82
CA ASN A 338 10.02 -1.43 27.43
C ASN A 338 11.46 -0.97 27.70
N LEU A 339 11.79 0.29 27.41
CA LEU A 339 13.08 0.88 27.76
C LEU A 339 13.29 0.85 29.26
N GLN A 340 12.30 1.25 30.06
CA GLN A 340 12.37 1.25 31.51
C GLN A 340 12.56 -0.17 32.07
N LYS A 341 11.78 -1.15 31.59
CA LYS A 341 11.93 -2.56 31.98
C LYS A 341 13.30 -3.14 31.60
N GLY A 342 13.85 -2.73 30.45
CA GLY A 342 15.19 -3.10 30.00
C GLY A 342 16.33 -2.37 30.74
N GLY A 343 16.03 -1.44 31.65
CA GLY A 343 17.04 -0.63 32.34
C GLY A 343 17.73 0.39 31.44
N ALA A 344 17.09 0.75 30.32
CA ALA A 344 17.56 1.75 29.36
C ALA A 344 16.86 3.10 29.61
N PHE A 345 17.57 4.19 29.40
CA PHE A 345 17.05 5.54 29.53
C PHE A 345 17.64 6.49 28.48
N ILE A 346 16.91 7.55 28.18
CA ILE A 346 17.39 8.62 27.31
C ILE A 346 18.14 9.63 28.19
N PRO A 347 19.41 9.96 27.89
CA PRO A 347 20.16 10.95 28.65
C PRO A 347 19.41 12.26 28.78
N GLY A 348 19.27 12.80 29.99
CA GLY A 348 18.58 14.04 30.27
C GLY A 348 17.05 13.93 30.37
N VAL A 349 16.45 12.74 30.20
CA VAL A 349 14.99 12.54 30.32
C VAL A 349 14.70 11.51 31.40
N ARG A 350 13.73 11.77 32.30
CA ARG A 350 13.32 10.80 33.33
C ARG A 350 12.66 9.58 32.69
N PRO A 351 13.04 8.34 33.09
CA PRO A 351 12.38 7.12 32.63
C PRO A 351 10.87 7.12 32.95
N GLY A 352 10.07 6.50 32.08
CA GLY A 352 8.61 6.42 32.21
C GLY A 352 7.86 7.47 31.39
N ALA A 353 6.85 8.11 31.97
CA ALA A 353 5.95 9.04 31.25
C ALA A 353 6.68 10.21 30.55
N SER A 354 7.75 10.75 31.16
CA SER A 354 8.55 11.82 30.53
C SER A 354 9.26 11.33 29.26
N THR A 355 9.71 10.09 29.23
CA THR A 355 10.32 9.44 28.05
C THR A 355 9.28 9.26 26.94
N SER A 356 8.06 8.83 27.29
CA SER A 356 6.96 8.71 26.34
C SER A 356 6.60 10.04 25.69
N LEU A 357 6.44 11.11 26.50
CA LEU A 357 6.16 12.46 26.00
C LEU A 357 7.29 12.98 25.11
N HIS A 358 8.54 12.71 25.44
CA HIS A 358 9.68 13.12 24.64
C HIS A 358 9.69 12.42 23.28
N ILE A 359 9.50 11.11 23.25
CA ILE A 359 9.41 10.30 22.01
C ILE A 359 8.22 10.76 21.17
N SER A 360 7.04 10.94 21.78
CA SER A 360 5.82 11.40 21.10
C SER A 360 6.02 12.75 20.42
N LYS A 361 6.66 13.71 21.10
CA LYS A 361 6.97 15.05 20.53
C LYS A 361 7.91 14.97 19.33
N ILE A 362 8.93 14.11 19.38
CA ILE A 362 9.85 13.90 18.27
C ILE A 362 9.09 13.23 17.12
N LEU A 363 8.32 12.17 17.40
CA LEU A 363 7.55 11.43 16.42
C LEU A 363 6.58 12.33 15.66
N THR A 364 5.80 13.15 16.37
CA THR A 364 4.86 14.10 15.74
C THR A 364 5.54 15.05 14.76
N ARG A 365 6.73 15.58 15.14
CA ARG A 365 7.49 16.50 14.27
C ARG A 365 8.07 15.81 13.03
N ILE A 366 8.58 14.59 13.20
CA ILE A 366 9.14 13.81 12.09
C ILE A 366 8.01 13.38 11.15
N THR A 367 6.89 12.93 11.69
CA THR A 367 5.70 12.54 10.92
C THR A 367 5.15 13.70 10.10
N LEU A 368 5.22 14.96 10.59
CA LEU A 368 4.81 16.13 9.81
C LEU A 368 5.59 16.24 8.50
N VAL A 369 6.91 16.08 8.57
CA VAL A 369 7.77 16.15 7.38
C VAL A 369 7.47 14.97 6.44
N GLY A 370 7.36 13.74 6.98
CA GLY A 370 7.04 12.55 6.21
C GLY A 370 5.65 12.63 5.56
N ALA A 371 4.63 13.08 6.29
CA ALA A 371 3.25 13.20 5.79
C ALA A 371 3.13 14.25 4.69
N THR A 372 3.77 15.41 4.87
CA THR A 372 3.79 16.47 3.85
C THR A 372 4.49 15.97 2.58
N PHE A 373 5.63 15.32 2.73
CA PHE A 373 6.38 14.76 1.60
C PHE A 373 5.57 13.70 0.84
N LEU A 374 4.99 12.72 1.55
CA LEU A 374 4.15 11.69 0.94
C LEU A 374 2.93 12.29 0.24
N GLY A 375 2.27 13.28 0.85
CA GLY A 375 1.14 13.97 0.25
C GLY A 375 1.51 14.72 -1.04
N VAL A 376 2.63 15.44 -1.05
CA VAL A 376 3.13 16.14 -2.25
C VAL A 376 3.43 15.14 -3.37
N ILE A 377 4.18 14.06 -3.07
CA ILE A 377 4.51 13.06 -4.09
C ILE A 377 3.28 12.32 -4.59
N ALA A 378 2.31 12.04 -3.72
CA ALA A 378 1.08 11.38 -4.14
C ALA A 378 0.27 12.23 -5.15
N VAL A 379 0.26 13.56 -4.99
CA VAL A 379 -0.49 14.48 -5.85
C VAL A 379 0.30 14.91 -7.09
N LEU A 380 1.61 14.86 -7.05
CA LEU A 380 2.48 15.33 -8.15
C LEU A 380 2.12 14.72 -9.51
N PRO A 381 1.83 13.41 -9.64
CA PRO A 381 1.41 12.81 -10.92
C PRO A 381 0.10 13.37 -11.46
N LEU A 382 -0.84 13.72 -10.58
CA LEU A 382 -2.13 14.32 -10.96
C LEU A 382 -1.92 15.73 -11.52
N ILE A 383 -1.05 16.50 -10.90
CA ILE A 383 -0.65 17.83 -11.36
C ILE A 383 0.08 17.72 -12.70
N MET A 384 1.01 16.80 -12.85
CA MET A 384 1.73 16.56 -14.11
C MET A 384 0.76 16.21 -15.24
N LYS A 385 -0.21 15.33 -15.02
CA LYS A 385 -1.27 15.03 -16.01
C LYS A 385 -2.02 16.29 -16.44
N THR A 386 -2.37 17.14 -15.48
CA THR A 386 -3.15 18.36 -15.78
C THR A 386 -2.34 19.35 -16.64
N ILE A 387 -1.02 19.44 -16.39
CA ILE A 387 -0.13 20.34 -17.14
C ILE A 387 0.24 19.77 -18.51
N THR A 388 0.54 18.47 -18.59
CA THR A 388 1.07 17.85 -19.81
C THR A 388 0.00 17.25 -20.70
N GLY A 389 -1.20 16.95 -20.18
CA GLY A 389 -2.26 16.22 -20.87
C GLY A 389 -1.99 14.72 -21.05
N ILE A 390 -0.82 14.20 -20.65
CA ILE A 390 -0.42 12.80 -20.84
C ILE A 390 -0.91 11.96 -19.67
N THR A 391 -1.94 11.13 -19.89
CA THR A 391 -2.55 10.28 -18.86
C THR A 391 -1.60 9.22 -18.31
N ALA A 392 -0.68 8.71 -19.13
CA ALA A 392 0.31 7.71 -18.73
C ALA A 392 1.24 8.21 -17.60
N LEU A 393 1.55 9.52 -17.54
CA LEU A 393 2.37 10.11 -16.49
C LEU A 393 1.67 10.12 -15.13
N ALA A 394 0.34 10.24 -15.10
CA ALA A 394 -0.42 10.24 -13.84
C ALA A 394 -0.42 8.87 -13.17
N VAL A 395 -0.63 7.81 -13.94
CA VAL A 395 -0.64 6.44 -13.43
C VAL A 395 0.77 6.00 -13.03
N GLY A 396 1.77 6.37 -13.85
CA GLY A 396 3.17 5.99 -13.61
C GLY A 396 3.74 6.55 -12.30
N GLY A 397 3.41 7.76 -11.90
CA GLY A 397 4.02 8.41 -10.74
C GLY A 397 3.64 7.82 -9.38
N THR A 398 2.36 7.54 -9.14
CA THR A 398 1.90 6.89 -7.90
C THR A 398 2.35 5.43 -7.84
N ALA A 399 2.31 4.73 -8.99
CA ALA A 399 2.80 3.38 -9.13
C ALA A 399 4.31 3.29 -8.82
N LEU A 400 5.10 4.24 -9.34
CA LEU A 400 6.53 4.32 -9.14
C LEU A 400 6.89 4.52 -7.66
N LEU A 401 6.14 5.35 -6.93
CA LEU A 401 6.33 5.53 -5.50
C LEU A 401 6.13 4.22 -4.73
N ILE A 402 5.06 3.48 -5.04
CA ILE A 402 4.78 2.19 -4.40
C ILE A 402 5.90 1.19 -4.72
N VAL A 403 6.31 1.10 -6.00
CA VAL A 403 7.39 0.21 -6.44
C VAL A 403 8.68 0.50 -5.69
N VAL A 404 9.14 1.76 -5.66
CA VAL A 404 10.41 2.13 -4.99
C VAL A 404 10.36 1.78 -3.51
N SER A 405 9.28 2.10 -2.82
CA SER A 405 9.19 1.85 -1.38
C SER A 405 9.10 0.35 -1.04
N VAL A 406 8.39 -0.44 -1.86
CA VAL A 406 8.32 -1.91 -1.67
C VAL A 406 9.70 -2.53 -1.92
N VAL A 407 10.42 -2.08 -2.95
CA VAL A 407 11.79 -2.54 -3.23
C VAL A 407 12.74 -2.19 -2.07
N LEU A 408 12.68 -0.96 -1.54
CA LEU A 408 13.49 -0.57 -0.38
C LEU A 408 13.18 -1.41 0.87
N ASP A 409 11.88 -1.65 1.15
CA ASP A 409 11.49 -2.51 2.28
C ASP A 409 11.98 -3.95 2.10
N LEU A 410 11.91 -4.48 0.87
CA LEU A 410 12.40 -5.81 0.54
C LEU A 410 13.93 -5.91 0.72
N ILE A 411 14.70 -4.94 0.21
CA ILE A 411 16.15 -4.89 0.35
C ILE A 411 16.52 -4.87 1.83
N LYS A 412 15.91 -4.00 2.64
CA LYS A 412 16.17 -3.92 4.08
C LYS A 412 15.88 -5.23 4.81
N LYS A 413 14.80 -5.93 4.45
CA LYS A 413 14.47 -7.23 5.06
C LYS A 413 15.43 -8.32 4.66
N VAL A 414 15.90 -8.33 3.42
CA VAL A 414 16.93 -9.25 2.94
C VAL A 414 18.26 -8.97 3.65
N ASP A 415 18.70 -7.70 3.71
CA ASP A 415 19.93 -7.31 4.41
C ASP A 415 19.88 -7.68 5.90
N ALA A 416 18.75 -7.45 6.57
CA ALA A 416 18.58 -7.86 7.96
C ALA A 416 18.70 -9.38 8.16
N GLN A 417 18.18 -10.18 7.22
CA GLN A 417 18.30 -11.64 7.29
C GLN A 417 19.73 -12.12 7.01
N ILE A 418 20.47 -11.45 6.14
CA ILE A 418 21.89 -11.74 5.88
C ILE A 418 22.72 -11.40 7.13
N SER A 419 22.55 -10.21 7.69
CA SER A 419 23.31 -9.76 8.87
C SER A 419 23.09 -10.64 10.10
N MET A 420 21.87 -11.20 10.30
CA MET A 420 21.62 -12.14 11.39
C MET A 420 22.36 -13.48 11.25
N ARG A 421 22.96 -13.77 10.09
CA ARG A 421 23.64 -15.03 9.81
C ARG A 421 25.14 -14.90 9.65
N GLU A 422 25.65 -13.68 9.53
CA GLU A 422 27.09 -13.40 9.54
C GLU A 422 27.69 -13.48 10.96
N TYR A 423 26.84 -13.56 11.99
CA TYR A 423 27.19 -13.78 13.40
C TYR A 423 26.75 -15.17 13.86
#